data_8b3e8449e86a8ea1528bb974758c799f
#
_entry.id   8b3e8449e86a8ea1528bb974758c799f
#
_cell.length_a   1.000
_cell.length_b   1.000
_cell.length_c   1.000
_cell.angle_alpha   90.00
_cell.angle_beta   90.00
_cell.angle_gamma   90.00
#
_symmetry.space_group_name_H-M   'P 1'
#
loop_
_entity.id
_entity.type
_entity.pdbx_description
1 polymer ?
#
loop_
_entity_poly.entity_id
_entity_poly.type
_entity_poly.pdbx_seq_one_letter_code
_entity_poly.pdbx_strand_id
1 'polypeptide(L)'
;MSEDRKYNGWTNYETWNAALWMGEGASEFWSEQAQECFDEAEACDTFSRAENATFQLAERMESDCDEQHQEIVGNRTSGMFSDLLNAALGQINWHEIARHYVDDCDQTVTEETSEETE
;
A
#
# COMPACT_ATOMS: atom_id res chain seq x y z
N MET A 1 -11.46 6.06 17.97
CA MET A 1 -11.87 7.34 18.30
C MET A 1 -11.88 8.31 17.18
N SER A 2 -12.25 9.52 17.50
CA SER A 2 -12.42 10.53 16.47
C SER A 2 -11.12 10.84 15.75
N GLU A 3 -9.99 10.68 16.40
CA GLU A 3 -8.73 10.97 15.74
C GLU A 3 -8.48 10.08 14.55
N ASP A 4 -8.90 8.84 14.66
CA ASP A 4 -8.71 7.91 13.57
C ASP A 4 -9.49 8.32 12.35
N ARG A 5 -10.49 9.18 12.52
CA ARG A 5 -11.34 9.56 11.42
C ARG A 5 -11.01 10.90 10.83
N LYS A 6 -9.99 11.55 11.35
CA LYS A 6 -9.61 12.87 10.84
C LYS A 6 -9.32 12.83 9.35
N TYR A 7 -8.76 11.76 8.89
CA TYR A 7 -8.35 11.66 7.49
C TYR A 7 -9.10 10.53 6.83
N ASN A 8 -10.40 10.56 6.98
CA ASN A 8 -11.28 9.59 6.33
C ASN A 8 -10.94 8.16 6.69
N GLY A 9 -10.53 7.96 7.93
CA GLY A 9 -10.22 6.62 8.40
C GLY A 9 -8.75 6.24 8.29
N TRP A 10 -7.94 7.12 7.70
CA TRP A 10 -6.52 6.84 7.56
C TRP A 10 -5.75 7.35 8.76
N THR A 11 -4.59 6.77 8.97
CA THR A 11 -3.76 7.09 10.13
C THR A 11 -3.37 8.56 10.20
N ASN A 12 -3.01 9.13 9.08
CA ASN A 12 -2.61 10.53 9.05
C ASN A 12 -2.86 11.10 7.67
N TYR A 13 -2.58 12.39 7.55
CA TYR A 13 -2.83 13.08 6.29
C TYR A 13 -2.02 12.52 5.14
N GLU A 14 -0.76 12.25 5.42
CA GLU A 14 0.13 11.77 4.36
C GLU A 14 -0.35 10.43 3.80
N THR A 15 -0.81 9.55 4.68
CA THR A 15 -1.32 8.26 4.24
C THR A 15 -2.59 8.44 3.42
N TRP A 16 -3.49 9.28 3.89
CA TRP A 16 -4.71 9.58 3.16
C TRP A 16 -4.40 10.14 1.79
N ASN A 17 -3.46 11.08 1.74
CA ASN A 17 -3.10 11.72 0.49
C ASN A 17 -2.52 10.71 -0.49
N ALA A 18 -1.62 9.87 -0.02
CA ALA A 18 -1.02 8.87 -0.89
C ALA A 18 -2.08 7.92 -1.42
N ALA A 19 -2.96 7.45 -0.54
CA ALA A 19 -4.01 6.53 -0.97
C ALA A 19 -4.92 7.18 -1.99
N LEU A 20 -5.24 8.45 -1.79
CA LEU A 20 -6.09 9.16 -2.73
C LEU A 20 -5.47 9.23 -4.11
N TRP A 21 -4.21 9.63 -4.20
CA TRP A 21 -3.57 9.75 -5.49
C TRP A 21 -3.33 8.41 -6.14
N MET A 22 -3.00 7.40 -5.36
CA MET A 22 -2.85 6.07 -5.93
C MET A 22 -4.16 5.56 -6.50
N GLY A 23 -5.26 5.89 -5.84
CA GLY A 23 -6.56 5.46 -6.33
C GLY A 23 -7.06 6.23 -7.53
N GLU A 24 -6.56 7.44 -7.72
CA GLU A 24 -7.06 8.28 -8.80
C GLU A 24 -6.64 7.80 -10.17
N GLY A 25 -5.45 7.29 -10.30
CA GLY A 25 -4.97 6.92 -11.61
C GLY A 25 -4.34 5.56 -11.70
N ALA A 26 -4.26 4.85 -10.60
CA ALA A 26 -3.54 3.60 -10.60
C ALA A 26 -4.21 2.53 -9.74
N SER A 27 -5.51 2.69 -9.47
CA SER A 27 -6.16 1.72 -8.61
C SER A 27 -6.17 0.33 -9.22
N GLU A 28 -6.38 0.24 -10.53
CA GLU A 28 -6.34 -1.07 -11.17
C GLU A 28 -4.97 -1.71 -11.07
N PHE A 29 -3.95 -0.89 -11.28
CA PHE A 29 -2.58 -1.39 -11.19
C PHE A 29 -2.31 -1.96 -9.79
N TRP A 30 -2.68 -1.20 -8.77
CA TRP A 30 -2.41 -1.66 -7.41
C TRP A 30 -3.30 -2.83 -7.00
N SER A 31 -4.51 -2.89 -7.54
CA SER A 31 -5.35 -4.06 -7.30
C SER A 31 -4.72 -5.31 -7.90
N GLU A 32 -4.14 -5.19 -9.09
CA GLU A 32 -3.46 -6.32 -9.70
C GLU A 32 -2.21 -6.70 -8.92
N GLN A 33 -1.47 -5.71 -8.45
CA GLN A 33 -0.30 -6.00 -7.64
C GLN A 33 -0.69 -6.71 -6.35
N ALA A 34 -1.79 -6.27 -5.75
CA ALA A 34 -2.26 -6.91 -4.54
C ALA A 34 -2.66 -8.35 -4.79
N GLN A 35 -3.35 -8.59 -5.89
CA GLN A 35 -3.75 -9.95 -6.24
C GLN A 35 -2.53 -10.83 -6.44
N GLU A 36 -1.53 -10.30 -7.10
CA GLU A 36 -0.30 -11.06 -7.33
C GLU A 36 0.38 -11.38 -6.02
N CYS A 37 0.47 -10.39 -5.14
CA CYS A 37 1.10 -10.63 -3.85
C CYS A 37 0.34 -11.67 -3.04
N PHE A 38 -0.98 -11.59 -3.09
CA PHE A 38 -1.79 -12.54 -2.34
C PHE A 38 -1.65 -13.95 -2.91
N ASP A 39 -1.62 -14.06 -4.23
CA ASP A 39 -1.48 -15.36 -4.85
C ASP A 39 -0.16 -16.01 -4.50
N GLU A 40 0.89 -15.23 -4.37
CA GLU A 40 2.21 -15.75 -4.07
C GLU A 40 2.47 -15.96 -2.59
N ALA A 41 1.72 -15.26 -1.75
CA ALA A 41 1.96 -15.31 -0.32
C ALA A 41 1.49 -16.62 0.27
N GLU A 42 2.09 -16.98 1.39
CA GLU A 42 1.71 -18.15 2.14
C GLU A 42 1.64 -17.79 3.60
N ALA A 43 0.77 -18.49 4.31
CA ALA A 43 0.66 -18.29 5.74
C ALA A 43 1.85 -18.92 6.44
N CYS A 44 2.20 -18.35 7.57
CA CYS A 44 3.24 -18.92 8.41
C CYS A 44 2.73 -18.91 9.85
N ASP A 45 3.59 -19.36 10.76
CA ASP A 45 3.18 -19.47 12.15
C ASP A 45 2.76 -18.13 12.73
N THR A 46 3.41 -17.07 12.29
CA THR A 46 3.20 -15.76 12.88
C THR A 46 2.15 -14.95 12.13
N PHE A 47 2.12 -15.07 10.81
CA PHE A 47 1.28 -14.21 9.99
C PHE A 47 0.43 -15.02 9.05
N SER A 48 -0.77 -14.50 8.80
CA SER A 48 -1.66 -15.12 7.83
C SER A 48 -1.17 -14.82 6.41
N ARG A 49 -1.79 -15.50 5.45
CA ARG A 49 -1.47 -15.27 4.05
C ARG A 49 -1.74 -13.82 3.66
N ALA A 50 -2.87 -13.28 4.11
CA ALA A 50 -3.21 -11.91 3.79
C ALA A 50 -2.21 -10.93 4.39
N GLU A 51 -1.74 -11.22 5.60
CA GLU A 51 -0.78 -10.34 6.24
C GLU A 51 0.55 -10.36 5.50
N ASN A 52 0.98 -11.52 5.08
CA ASN A 52 2.24 -11.61 4.32
C ASN A 52 2.11 -10.91 2.98
N ALA A 53 0.96 -11.04 2.34
CA ALA A 53 0.72 -10.32 1.10
C ALA A 53 0.75 -8.82 1.32
N THR A 54 0.20 -8.37 2.44
CA THR A 54 0.20 -6.96 2.77
C THR A 54 1.62 -6.44 2.93
N PHE A 55 2.47 -7.20 3.60
CA PHE A 55 3.87 -6.79 3.75
C PHE A 55 4.54 -6.64 2.40
N GLN A 56 4.34 -7.60 1.51
CA GLN A 56 4.96 -7.55 0.20
C GLN A 56 4.45 -6.37 -0.61
N LEU A 57 3.16 -6.16 -0.58
CA LEU A 57 2.58 -5.06 -1.35
C LEU A 57 3.06 -3.71 -0.82
N ALA A 58 3.15 -3.58 0.50
CA ALA A 58 3.64 -2.34 1.08
C ALA A 58 5.06 -2.04 0.61
N GLU A 59 5.88 -3.07 0.51
CA GLU A 59 7.23 -2.88 0.03
C GLU A 59 7.24 -2.43 -1.43
N ARG A 60 6.38 -3.01 -2.24
CA ARG A 60 6.28 -2.60 -3.64
C ARG A 60 5.85 -1.15 -3.76
N MET A 61 4.89 -0.74 -2.94
CA MET A 61 4.41 0.64 -2.96
C MET A 61 5.51 1.61 -2.56
N GLU A 62 6.22 1.28 -1.51
CA GLU A 62 7.28 2.16 -1.02
C GLU A 62 8.40 2.25 -2.04
N SER A 63 8.74 1.12 -2.65
CA SER A 63 9.79 1.10 -3.66
C SER A 63 9.41 1.95 -4.88
N ASP A 64 8.17 1.82 -5.30
CA ASP A 64 7.69 2.62 -6.43
C ASP A 64 7.75 4.10 -6.11
N CYS A 65 7.39 4.45 -4.90
CA CYS A 65 7.42 5.85 -4.48
C CYS A 65 8.86 6.36 -4.48
N ASP A 66 9.79 5.54 -4.02
CA ASP A 66 11.20 5.94 -4.02
C ASP A 66 11.69 6.23 -5.42
N GLU A 67 11.31 5.39 -6.36
CA GLU A 67 11.74 5.61 -7.75
C GLU A 67 11.18 6.90 -8.30
N GLN A 68 9.92 7.16 -8.04
CA GLN A 68 9.32 8.40 -8.50
C GLN A 68 9.95 9.60 -7.82
N HIS A 69 10.25 9.47 -6.55
CA HIS A 69 10.87 10.54 -5.81
C HIS A 69 12.21 10.91 -6.44
N GLN A 70 12.99 9.91 -6.80
CA GLN A 70 14.28 10.17 -7.41
C GLN A 70 14.14 10.83 -8.77
N GLU A 71 13.13 10.43 -9.52
CA GLU A 71 12.91 11.06 -10.83
C GLU A 71 12.55 12.53 -10.68
N ILE A 72 11.72 12.84 -9.70
CA ILE A 72 11.26 14.20 -9.52
C ILE A 72 12.37 15.08 -8.96
N VAL A 73 13.06 14.58 -7.95
CA VAL A 73 14.10 15.35 -7.28
C VAL A 73 15.41 15.33 -8.06
N GLY A 74 15.61 14.29 -8.85
CA GLY A 74 16.84 14.15 -9.60
C GLY A 74 18.01 13.91 -8.68
N ASN A 75 19.08 14.65 -8.92
CA ASN A 75 20.27 14.51 -8.11
C ASN A 75 20.23 15.35 -6.86
N ARG A 76 19.13 16.02 -6.61
CA ARG A 76 19.02 16.89 -5.46
C ARG A 76 18.62 16.09 -4.25
N THR A 77 19.60 15.71 -3.47
CA THR A 77 19.35 14.91 -2.29
C THR A 77 19.42 15.72 -1.01
N SER A 78 19.60 17.03 -1.13
CA SER A 78 19.65 17.91 0.02
C SER A 78 18.90 19.18 -0.28
N GLY A 79 18.59 19.91 0.79
CA GLY A 79 17.84 21.14 0.65
C GLY A 79 16.49 21.04 1.33
N MET A 80 15.86 22.21 1.49
CA MET A 80 14.62 22.28 2.25
C MET A 80 13.52 21.43 1.63
N PHE A 81 13.35 21.52 0.32
CA PHE A 81 12.26 20.77 -0.30
C PHE A 81 12.49 19.28 -0.24
N SER A 82 13.72 18.85 -0.42
CA SER A 82 14.04 17.45 -0.33
C SER A 82 13.78 16.94 1.09
N ASP A 83 14.18 17.70 2.08
CA ASP A 83 13.96 17.31 3.47
C ASP A 83 12.47 17.22 3.80
N LEU A 84 11.72 18.23 3.36
CA LEU A 84 10.28 18.22 3.63
C LEU A 84 9.60 17.05 2.94
N LEU A 85 9.98 16.78 1.71
CA LEU A 85 9.38 15.66 0.99
C LEU A 85 9.73 14.35 1.65
N ASN A 86 10.98 14.17 2.05
CA ASN A 86 11.37 12.95 2.73
C ASN A 86 10.61 12.78 4.04
N ALA A 87 10.44 13.86 4.77
CA ALA A 87 9.70 13.78 6.02
C ALA A 87 8.26 13.37 5.79
N ALA A 88 7.64 13.94 4.76
CA ALA A 88 6.26 13.61 4.44
C ALA A 88 6.15 12.14 4.00
N LEU A 89 7.05 11.70 3.15
CA LEU A 89 7.02 10.33 2.68
C LEU A 89 7.21 9.35 3.81
N GLY A 90 8.02 9.73 4.80
CA GLY A 90 8.24 8.88 5.95
C GLY A 90 7.03 8.73 6.84
N GLN A 91 6.03 9.59 6.69
CA GLN A 91 4.81 9.50 7.48
C GLN A 91 3.77 8.61 6.84
N ILE A 92 3.96 8.20 5.61
CA ILE A 92 2.99 7.38 4.91
C ILE A 92 3.01 5.96 5.48
N ASN A 93 1.85 5.50 5.87
CA ASN A 93 1.70 4.13 6.38
C ASN A 93 1.38 3.22 5.20
N TRP A 94 2.44 2.76 4.55
CA TRP A 94 2.27 1.91 3.36
C TRP A 94 1.53 0.62 3.67
N HIS A 95 1.74 0.10 4.87
CA HIS A 95 1.06 -1.13 5.26
C HIS A 95 -0.45 -0.93 5.29
N GLU A 96 -0.89 0.21 5.78
CA GLU A 96 -2.32 0.49 5.84
C GLU A 96 -2.94 0.55 4.45
N ILE A 97 -2.25 1.22 3.53
CA ILE A 97 -2.74 1.31 2.16
C ILE A 97 -2.74 -0.07 1.51
N ALA A 98 -1.66 -0.80 1.68
CA ALA A 98 -1.55 -2.13 1.08
C ALA A 98 -2.65 -3.03 1.59
N ARG A 99 -2.96 -2.93 2.87
CA ARG A 99 -3.99 -3.79 3.44
C ARG A 99 -5.34 -3.56 2.81
N HIS A 100 -5.64 -2.31 2.47
CA HIS A 100 -6.90 -2.02 1.79
C HIS A 100 -7.03 -2.83 0.51
N TYR A 101 -5.97 -2.85 -0.27
CA TYR A 101 -6.02 -3.58 -1.53
C TYR A 101 -6.03 -5.09 -1.32
N VAL A 102 -5.28 -5.55 -0.33
CA VAL A 102 -5.22 -6.99 -0.07
C VAL A 102 -6.54 -7.49 0.49
N ASP A 103 -7.20 -6.68 1.30
CA ASP A 103 -8.49 -7.09 1.83
C ASP A 103 -9.49 -7.35 0.71
N ASP A 104 -9.46 -6.53 -0.31
CA ASP A 104 -10.35 -6.76 -1.46
C ASP A 104 -9.98 -8.03 -2.19
N CYS A 105 -8.70 -8.28 -2.37
CA CYS A 105 -8.26 -9.50 -3.02
C CYS A 105 -8.68 -10.72 -2.22
N ASP A 106 -8.49 -10.63 -0.93
CA ASP A 106 -8.79 -11.76 -0.06
C ASP A 106 -10.22 -12.22 -0.25
N GLN A 107 -11.14 -11.28 -0.29
CA GLN A 107 -12.53 -11.64 -0.47
C GLN A 107 -12.76 -12.32 -1.81
N THR A 108 -12.22 -11.73 -2.85
CA THR A 108 -12.42 -12.26 -4.19
C THR A 108 -11.83 -13.64 -4.33
N VAL A 109 -10.60 -13.80 -3.88
CA VAL A 109 -9.92 -15.07 -4.02
C VAL A 109 -10.61 -16.16 -3.21
N THR A 110 -11.04 -15.82 -2.01
CA THR A 110 -11.70 -16.79 -1.17
C THR A 110 -12.95 -17.32 -1.83
N GLU A 111 -13.72 -16.43 -2.43
CA GLU A 111 -14.95 -16.85 -3.08
C GLU A 111 -14.65 -17.77 -4.26
N GLU A 112 -13.67 -17.37 -5.06
CA GLU A 112 -13.33 -18.18 -6.21
C GLU A 112 -12.82 -19.55 -5.80
N THR A 113 -11.99 -19.56 -4.79
CA THR A 113 -11.45 -20.82 -4.31
C THR A 113 -12.57 -21.74 -3.86
N SER A 114 -13.52 -21.18 -3.14
CA SER A 114 -14.63 -21.99 -2.67
C SER A 114 -15.37 -22.62 -3.83
N GLU A 115 -15.58 -21.86 -4.87
CA GLU A 115 -16.29 -22.39 -6.01
C GLU A 115 -15.52 -23.50 -6.68
N GLU A 116 -14.22 -23.30 -6.78
CA GLU A 116 -13.41 -24.29 -7.47
C GLU A 116 -13.36 -25.61 -6.75
N THR A 117 -13.39 -25.56 -5.45
CA THR A 117 -13.30 -26.79 -4.69
C THR A 117 -14.51 -27.66 -4.87
N GLU A 118 -15.56 -27.12 -5.36
CA GLU A 118 -16.73 -27.94 -5.59
C GLU A 118 -16.61 -28.70 -6.87
#